data_249f24ca3eac98e4e948c90604a5ca65
#
_entry.id   249f24ca3eac98e4e948c90604a5ca65
#
_cell.length_a   1.000
_cell.length_b   1.000
_cell.length_c   1.000
_cell.angle_alpha   90.00
_cell.angle_beta   90.00
_cell.angle_gamma   90.00
#
_symmetry.space_group_name_H-M   'P 1'
#
loop_
_entity.id
_entity.type
_entity.pdbx_description
1 polymer ?
#
loop_
_entity_poly.entity_id
_entity_poly.type
_entity_poly.pdbx_seq_one_letter_code
_entity_poly.pdbx_strand_id
1 'polypeptide(L)'
;MKNYPWLKIDTASIMFSSLSSPDWGRTFHMSAYFDKEINPDILRKACEDLKPYYPSMFSYLKRGFFWNYMALTDKMPEICSEDEKCLCPIVMKKDRTPDFRLTYSENRVTMDCSHSLGDGMGAGRFAEALITRYNELMNGEDGKYVSTQNPEENTVNAFAEHYKKDGEVAPDVTTKAFHFDEKYENQNLKLIFVELPVDEIKKKAKEKGLSVTEYYVSVLIQGMLKTDKKAADDLIVIGVPVNLRSFFKTKSVRNFTIQSYVSFSPEGRSDYSLDEIFETVRGQLRKQLTAEDVQKTVNKYGSLVNNPVLRIVPNVIKLPVLKKKQRGTHECMSSIFTNVGVCTLPEELARSVRSVELVNGDASRYGLGVTTSAISYNGKLSVCFSHTNNNTVWCENCVEILKSLGFSVNTHTRERKGTVSVGAKEKEAVCADRLKAYFNI
;
A
#
# COMPACT_ATOMS: atom_id res chain seq x y z
N MET A 1 -29.63 8.30 -7.19
CA MET A 1 -28.37 8.71 -6.52
C MET A 1 -28.45 10.16 -6.07
N LYS A 2 -28.24 10.46 -4.78
CA LYS A 2 -27.96 11.85 -4.40
C LYS A 2 -26.61 12.18 -5.03
N ASN A 3 -26.58 13.04 -6.04
CA ASN A 3 -25.37 13.51 -6.71
C ASN A 3 -24.53 14.36 -5.73
N TYR A 4 -23.79 13.70 -4.88
CA TYR A 4 -22.71 14.40 -4.15
C TYR A 4 -21.53 14.53 -5.11
N PRO A 5 -21.07 15.76 -5.43
CA PRO A 5 -19.91 15.96 -6.28
C PRO A 5 -18.59 15.58 -5.57
N TRP A 6 -18.69 15.07 -4.35
CA TRP A 6 -17.54 14.71 -3.52
C TRP A 6 -17.92 13.64 -2.48
N LEU A 7 -16.91 12.91 -2.03
CA LEU A 7 -17.01 11.92 -0.95
C LEU A 7 -16.25 12.43 0.27
N LYS A 8 -16.82 12.21 1.45
CA LYS A 8 -16.11 12.45 2.70
C LYS A 8 -14.89 11.51 2.75
N ILE A 9 -13.72 12.07 3.07
CA ILE A 9 -12.50 11.27 3.20
C ILE A 9 -12.67 10.23 4.32
N ASP A 10 -12.20 9.00 4.11
CA ASP A 10 -12.15 8.00 5.18
C ASP A 10 -10.99 8.26 6.13
N THR A 11 -11.00 7.57 7.27
CA THR A 11 -10.03 7.84 8.34
C THR A 11 -8.60 7.53 7.94
N ALA A 12 -8.37 6.41 7.24
CA ALA A 12 -7.04 6.05 6.78
C ALA A 12 -6.55 7.04 5.71
N SER A 13 -7.42 7.45 4.77
CA SER A 13 -7.10 8.46 3.78
C SER A 13 -6.73 9.81 4.40
N ILE A 14 -7.27 10.19 5.56
CA ILE A 14 -6.84 11.40 6.29
C ILE A 14 -5.37 11.28 6.68
N MET A 15 -4.98 10.12 7.22
CA MET A 15 -3.59 9.89 7.61
C MET A 15 -2.67 9.91 6.38
N PHE A 16 -3.01 9.21 5.33
CA PHE A 16 -2.23 9.19 4.09
C PHE A 16 -2.15 10.57 3.43
N SER A 17 -3.27 11.29 3.32
CA SER A 17 -3.31 12.61 2.70
C SER A 17 -2.55 13.69 3.49
N SER A 18 -2.42 13.56 4.81
CA SER A 18 -1.65 14.50 5.63
C SER A 18 -0.15 14.45 5.34
N LEU A 19 0.35 13.30 4.87
CA LEU A 19 1.74 13.09 4.50
C LEU A 19 2.01 13.29 3.02
N SER A 20 0.98 13.25 2.17
CA SER A 20 1.15 13.40 0.73
C SER A 20 1.75 14.77 0.38
N SER A 21 2.77 14.74 -0.44
CA SER A 21 3.44 15.93 -1.00
C SER A 21 3.74 15.66 -2.48
N PRO A 22 4.11 16.70 -3.25
CA PRO A 22 4.55 16.50 -4.63
C PRO A 22 5.74 15.54 -4.78
N ASP A 23 6.54 15.40 -3.72
CA ASP A 23 7.71 14.52 -3.71
C ASP A 23 7.40 13.13 -3.11
N TRP A 24 6.18 12.93 -2.59
CA TRP A 24 5.81 11.71 -1.90
C TRP A 24 4.28 11.49 -1.93
N GLY A 25 3.86 10.63 -2.84
CA GLY A 25 2.44 10.47 -3.19
C GLY A 25 1.68 9.45 -2.35
N ARG A 26 2.31 8.69 -1.47
CA ARG A 26 1.70 7.55 -0.78
C ARG A 26 0.98 6.63 -1.78
N THR A 27 1.75 6.12 -2.71
CA THR A 27 1.27 5.26 -3.78
C THR A 27 1.73 3.83 -3.57
N PHE A 28 0.94 2.90 -4.06
CA PHE A 28 1.32 1.52 -4.27
C PHE A 28 1.05 1.15 -5.72
N HIS A 29 1.68 0.08 -6.19
CA HIS A 29 1.62 -0.32 -7.59
C HIS A 29 1.17 -1.76 -7.69
N MET A 30 0.23 -2.02 -8.57
CA MET A 30 -0.24 -3.36 -8.93
C MET A 30 0.02 -3.59 -10.39
N SER A 31 0.75 -4.64 -10.73
CA SER A 31 1.06 -4.99 -12.12
C SER A 31 0.48 -6.36 -12.48
N ALA A 32 -0.03 -6.47 -13.70
CA ALA A 32 -0.40 -7.72 -14.32
C ALA A 32 0.36 -7.90 -15.63
N TYR A 33 0.94 -9.08 -15.84
CA TYR A 33 1.67 -9.45 -17.06
C TYR A 33 0.82 -10.38 -17.91
N PHE A 34 0.67 -10.01 -19.17
CA PHE A 34 -0.14 -10.73 -20.14
C PHE A 34 0.71 -11.57 -21.10
N ASP A 35 0.07 -12.49 -21.79
CA ASP A 35 0.72 -13.26 -22.86
C ASP A 35 0.89 -12.47 -24.15
N LYS A 36 0.10 -11.42 -24.34
CA LYS A 36 0.08 -10.57 -25.53
C LYS A 36 0.50 -9.15 -25.20
N GLU A 37 0.94 -8.44 -26.22
CA GLU A 37 1.22 -7.01 -26.15
C GLU A 37 -0.03 -6.22 -25.75
N ILE A 38 0.17 -5.18 -24.93
CA ILE A 38 -0.89 -4.33 -24.43
C ILE A 38 -1.36 -3.36 -25.49
N ASN A 39 -2.66 -3.36 -25.73
CA ASN A 39 -3.33 -2.35 -26.56
C ASN A 39 -3.83 -1.19 -25.69
N PRO A 40 -3.23 0.01 -25.77
CA PRO A 40 -3.58 1.13 -24.91
C PRO A 40 -4.99 1.68 -25.15
N ASP A 41 -5.52 1.56 -26.38
CA ASP A 41 -6.88 2.03 -26.69
C ASP A 41 -7.94 1.11 -26.06
N ILE A 42 -7.70 -0.20 -26.10
CA ILE A 42 -8.55 -1.18 -25.42
C ILE A 42 -8.45 -1.01 -23.90
N LEU A 43 -7.26 -0.74 -23.36
CA LEU A 43 -7.09 -0.45 -21.94
C LEU A 43 -7.87 0.80 -21.51
N ARG A 44 -7.86 1.84 -22.32
CA ARG A 44 -8.68 3.06 -22.13
C ARG A 44 -10.16 2.74 -22.12
N LYS A 45 -10.64 2.00 -23.11
CA LYS A 45 -12.04 1.58 -23.21
C LYS A 45 -12.47 0.75 -22.00
N ALA A 46 -11.66 -0.21 -21.58
CA ALA A 46 -11.92 -1.02 -20.37
C ALA A 46 -12.05 -0.14 -19.12
N CYS A 47 -11.18 0.86 -18.97
CA CYS A 47 -11.24 1.79 -17.85
C CYS A 47 -12.49 2.68 -17.89
N GLU A 48 -12.92 3.14 -19.07
CA GLU A 48 -14.15 3.91 -19.28
C GLU A 48 -15.40 3.10 -18.91
N ASP A 49 -15.46 1.84 -19.31
CA ASP A 49 -16.57 0.94 -19.01
C ASP A 49 -16.75 0.69 -17.51
N LEU A 50 -15.68 0.78 -16.72
CA LEU A 50 -15.72 0.58 -15.27
C LEU A 50 -16.14 1.82 -14.47
N LYS A 51 -16.03 3.01 -15.05
CA LYS A 51 -16.27 4.27 -14.33
C LYS A 51 -17.64 4.33 -13.64
N PRO A 52 -18.77 3.90 -14.23
CA PRO A 52 -20.07 3.92 -13.57
C PRO A 52 -20.15 3.05 -12.31
N TYR A 53 -19.35 2.00 -12.25
CA TYR A 53 -19.38 0.99 -11.19
C TYR A 53 -18.43 1.29 -10.03
N TYR A 54 -17.40 2.12 -10.25
CA TYR A 54 -16.37 2.44 -9.25
C TYR A 54 -16.17 3.95 -9.05
N PRO A 55 -17.23 4.72 -8.72
CA PRO A 55 -17.15 6.18 -8.65
C PRO A 55 -16.09 6.67 -7.65
N SER A 56 -15.81 5.93 -6.57
CA SER A 56 -14.76 6.31 -5.60
C SER A 56 -13.36 6.29 -6.21
N MET A 57 -13.09 5.38 -7.17
CA MET A 57 -11.82 5.35 -7.89
C MET A 57 -11.66 6.58 -8.80
N PHE A 58 -12.74 7.04 -9.43
CA PHE A 58 -12.72 8.23 -10.28
C PHE A 58 -12.88 9.51 -9.46
N SER A 59 -12.00 9.66 -8.49
CA SER A 59 -11.93 10.83 -7.62
C SER A 59 -10.48 11.25 -7.37
N TYR A 60 -10.32 12.49 -6.94
CA TYR A 60 -9.01 13.06 -6.58
C TYR A 60 -9.08 13.78 -5.25
N LEU A 61 -7.96 13.80 -4.54
CA LEU A 61 -7.82 14.46 -3.24
C LEU A 61 -7.86 15.98 -3.42
N LYS A 62 -8.78 16.62 -2.71
CA LYS A 62 -8.90 18.08 -2.66
C LYS A 62 -8.78 18.58 -1.24
N ARG A 63 -8.03 19.67 -1.06
CA ARG A 63 -7.92 20.34 0.23
C ARG A 63 -9.20 21.10 0.53
N GLY A 64 -9.76 20.88 1.71
CA GLY A 64 -10.83 21.67 2.26
C GLY A 64 -10.34 22.52 3.44
N PHE A 65 -11.18 23.43 3.92
CA PHE A 65 -10.81 24.30 5.01
C PHE A 65 -10.57 23.55 6.33
N PHE A 66 -11.49 22.65 6.70
CA PHE A 66 -11.34 21.82 7.91
C PHE A 66 -10.80 20.41 7.61
N TRP A 67 -11.24 19.77 6.54
CA TRP A 67 -10.82 18.42 6.14
C TRP A 67 -10.60 18.34 4.63
N ASN A 68 -9.63 17.54 4.23
CA ASN A 68 -9.53 17.12 2.84
C ASN A 68 -10.77 16.29 2.46
N TYR A 69 -11.07 16.20 1.18
CA TYR A 69 -12.16 15.39 0.65
C TYR A 69 -11.81 14.84 -0.73
N MET A 70 -12.51 13.81 -1.14
CA MET A 70 -12.36 13.23 -2.47
C MET A 70 -13.38 13.86 -3.41
N ALA A 71 -12.93 14.64 -4.38
CA ALA A 71 -13.78 15.25 -5.40
C ALA A 71 -13.96 14.26 -6.56
N LEU A 72 -15.21 13.94 -6.92
CA LEU A 72 -15.49 13.11 -8.09
C LEU A 72 -15.12 13.87 -9.37
N THR A 73 -14.69 13.15 -10.40
CA THR A 73 -14.31 13.73 -11.69
C THR A 73 -14.83 12.94 -12.86
N ASP A 74 -15.18 13.64 -13.93
CA ASP A 74 -15.53 13.02 -15.19
C ASP A 74 -14.32 12.69 -16.07
N LYS A 75 -13.14 13.15 -15.65
CA LYS A 75 -11.90 12.88 -16.36
C LYS A 75 -11.46 11.44 -16.21
N MET A 76 -10.77 10.96 -17.21
CA MET A 76 -10.09 9.67 -17.18
C MET A 76 -8.73 9.79 -16.49
N PRO A 77 -8.23 8.70 -15.88
CA PRO A 77 -6.86 8.68 -15.39
C PRO A 77 -5.87 8.83 -16.54
N GLU A 78 -4.65 9.19 -16.19
CA GLU A 78 -3.54 9.16 -17.14
C GLU A 78 -3.25 7.72 -17.56
N ILE A 79 -3.16 7.47 -18.87
CA ILE A 79 -2.80 6.18 -19.47
C ILE A 79 -1.64 6.44 -20.42
N CYS A 80 -0.44 5.92 -20.12
CA CYS A 80 0.79 6.22 -20.85
C CYS A 80 1.79 5.06 -20.80
N SER A 81 2.76 5.08 -21.73
CA SER A 81 3.89 4.15 -21.65
C SER A 81 4.68 4.32 -20.35
N GLU A 82 5.17 3.24 -19.78
CA GLU A 82 5.98 3.29 -18.56
C GLU A 82 7.32 4.01 -18.77
N ASP A 83 7.87 3.96 -19.99
CA ASP A 83 9.10 4.66 -20.35
C ASP A 83 8.97 6.18 -20.36
N GLU A 84 7.75 6.69 -20.55
CA GLU A 84 7.47 8.13 -20.56
C GLU A 84 7.28 8.71 -19.15
N LYS A 85 7.02 7.87 -18.15
CA LYS A 85 6.68 8.33 -16.79
C LYS A 85 7.60 7.71 -15.74
N CYS A 86 8.19 8.60 -14.98
CA CYS A 86 8.84 8.27 -13.73
C CYS A 86 7.78 8.10 -12.60
N LEU A 87 8.21 7.68 -11.42
CA LEU A 87 7.40 7.61 -10.18
C LEU A 87 6.95 9.01 -9.71
N CYS A 88 6.27 9.74 -10.58
CA CYS A 88 5.73 11.04 -10.22
C CYS A 88 4.54 10.87 -9.27
N PRO A 89 4.45 11.66 -8.21
CA PRO A 89 3.27 11.66 -7.36
C PRO A 89 2.01 11.94 -8.18
N ILE A 90 0.99 11.12 -7.97
CA ILE A 90 -0.29 11.21 -8.68
C ILE A 90 -1.36 12.01 -7.94
N VAL A 91 -1.03 12.52 -6.74
CA VAL A 91 -1.96 13.29 -5.90
C VAL A 91 -1.78 14.80 -6.04
N MET A 92 -2.84 15.55 -5.74
CA MET A 92 -2.85 17.02 -5.76
C MET A 92 -2.47 17.63 -7.11
N LYS A 93 -2.81 16.97 -8.19
CA LYS A 93 -2.60 17.47 -9.56
C LYS A 93 -3.51 18.65 -9.87
N LYS A 94 -3.03 19.57 -10.74
CA LYS A 94 -3.83 20.71 -11.20
C LYS A 94 -4.91 20.34 -12.22
N ASP A 95 -4.71 19.25 -12.93
CA ASP A 95 -5.59 18.77 -14.01
C ASP A 95 -6.88 18.09 -13.52
N ARG A 96 -6.97 17.78 -12.22
CA ARG A 96 -8.13 17.13 -11.59
C ARG A 96 -8.46 15.75 -12.16
N THR A 97 -7.46 15.02 -12.63
CA THR A 97 -7.62 13.60 -12.99
C THR A 97 -7.71 12.75 -11.72
N PRO A 98 -8.26 11.53 -11.79
CA PRO A 98 -8.28 10.60 -10.66
C PRO A 98 -6.88 10.38 -10.05
N ASP A 99 -6.82 10.12 -8.73
CA ASP A 99 -5.57 9.87 -8.01
C ASP A 99 -5.05 8.44 -8.23
N PHE A 100 -5.24 7.91 -9.42
CA PHE A 100 -4.55 6.74 -9.95
C PHE A 100 -4.11 6.98 -11.38
N ARG A 101 -3.21 6.16 -11.87
CA ARG A 101 -2.67 6.18 -13.22
C ARG A 101 -2.48 4.76 -13.71
N LEU A 102 -2.63 4.54 -14.99
CA LEU A 102 -2.30 3.29 -15.66
C LEU A 102 -1.05 3.52 -16.51
N THR A 103 -0.03 2.70 -16.31
CA THR A 103 1.12 2.65 -17.20
C THR A 103 1.18 1.29 -17.87
N TYR A 104 1.71 1.24 -19.08
CA TYR A 104 1.86 -0.02 -19.81
C TYR A 104 3.27 -0.10 -20.42
N SER A 105 3.76 -1.31 -20.56
CA SER A 105 4.93 -1.65 -21.37
C SER A 105 4.64 -2.96 -22.07
N GLU A 106 5.21 -3.22 -23.22
CA GLU A 106 4.99 -4.44 -24.00
C GLU A 106 3.80 -5.32 -23.58
N ASN A 107 3.98 -6.15 -22.56
CA ASN A 107 2.98 -7.11 -22.07
C ASN A 107 2.53 -6.87 -20.62
N ARG A 108 2.80 -5.71 -20.03
CA ARG A 108 2.48 -5.38 -18.63
C ARG A 108 1.57 -4.16 -18.53
N VAL A 109 0.56 -4.25 -17.70
CA VAL A 109 -0.22 -3.10 -17.21
C VAL A 109 0.10 -2.90 -15.75
N THR A 110 0.42 -1.68 -15.35
CA THR A 110 0.64 -1.29 -13.96
C THR A 110 -0.35 -0.19 -13.57
N MET A 111 -1.08 -0.40 -12.49
CA MET A 111 -1.89 0.62 -11.85
C MET A 111 -1.11 1.23 -10.69
N ASP A 112 -0.77 2.50 -10.83
CA ASP A 112 -0.25 3.33 -9.73
C ASP A 112 -1.44 3.93 -9.00
N CYS A 113 -1.65 3.60 -7.74
CA CYS A 113 -2.80 4.03 -6.97
C CYS A 113 -2.39 4.77 -5.70
N SER A 114 -3.02 5.92 -5.45
CA SER A 114 -2.85 6.64 -4.18
C SER A 114 -3.64 5.98 -3.07
N HIS A 115 -3.04 5.85 -1.89
CA HIS A 115 -3.74 5.42 -0.68
C HIS A 115 -4.89 6.36 -0.24
N SER A 116 -5.04 7.55 -0.86
CA SER A 116 -6.22 8.38 -0.65
C SER A 116 -7.49 7.78 -1.27
N LEU A 117 -7.37 6.94 -2.30
CA LEU A 117 -8.50 6.27 -2.95
C LEU A 117 -8.95 5.00 -2.22
N GLY A 118 -8.00 4.18 -1.81
CA GLY A 118 -8.29 2.89 -1.20
C GLY A 118 -7.04 2.15 -0.75
N ASP A 119 -7.25 1.02 -0.09
CA ASP A 119 -6.19 0.08 0.29
C ASP A 119 -5.92 -0.95 -0.83
N GLY A 120 -4.88 -1.77 -0.62
CA GLY A 120 -4.48 -2.79 -1.59
C GLY A 120 -5.60 -3.78 -1.95
N MET A 121 -6.47 -4.13 -1.01
CA MET A 121 -7.61 -5.03 -1.30
C MET A 121 -8.74 -4.33 -2.07
N GLY A 122 -9.05 -3.09 -1.72
CA GLY A 122 -10.07 -2.30 -2.40
C GLY A 122 -9.68 -1.94 -3.83
N ALA A 123 -8.49 -1.39 -4.00
CA ALA A 123 -7.94 -1.09 -5.32
C ALA A 123 -7.67 -2.36 -6.14
N GLY A 124 -7.32 -3.48 -5.48
CA GLY A 124 -7.16 -4.79 -6.12
C GLY A 124 -8.44 -5.27 -6.79
N ARG A 125 -9.62 -5.08 -6.18
CA ARG A 125 -10.90 -5.39 -6.81
C ARG A 125 -11.16 -4.56 -8.08
N PHE A 126 -10.78 -3.29 -8.07
CA PHE A 126 -10.86 -2.45 -9.26
C PHE A 126 -9.85 -2.91 -10.32
N ALA A 127 -8.61 -3.22 -9.94
CA ALA A 127 -7.60 -3.72 -10.86
C ALA A 127 -8.02 -5.06 -11.49
N GLU A 128 -8.57 -5.99 -10.71
CA GLU A 128 -9.13 -7.26 -11.21
C GLU A 128 -10.24 -7.02 -12.22
N ALA A 129 -11.20 -6.14 -11.92
CA ALA A 129 -12.27 -5.78 -12.84
C ALA A 129 -11.71 -5.15 -14.13
N LEU A 130 -10.69 -4.29 -14.02
CA LEU A 130 -10.06 -3.63 -15.15
C LEU A 130 -9.39 -4.63 -16.10
N ILE A 131 -8.58 -5.54 -15.57
CA ILE A 131 -7.89 -6.53 -16.39
C ILE A 131 -8.85 -7.58 -16.94
N THR A 132 -9.95 -7.90 -16.22
CA THR A 132 -11.03 -8.75 -16.71
C THR A 132 -11.70 -8.09 -17.93
N ARG A 133 -12.13 -6.84 -17.79
CA ARG A 133 -12.75 -6.12 -18.88
C ARG A 133 -11.84 -5.91 -20.08
N TYR A 134 -10.56 -5.62 -19.80
CA TYR A 134 -9.52 -5.52 -20.84
C TYR A 134 -9.41 -6.82 -21.65
N ASN A 135 -9.35 -7.97 -20.96
CA ASN A 135 -9.23 -9.27 -21.62
C ASN A 135 -10.47 -9.62 -22.45
N GLU A 136 -11.67 -9.32 -21.96
CA GLU A 136 -12.91 -9.49 -22.72
C GLU A 136 -12.87 -8.68 -24.04
N LEU A 137 -12.51 -7.41 -23.96
CA LEU A 137 -12.39 -6.56 -25.15
C LEU A 137 -11.30 -7.04 -26.12
N MET A 138 -10.16 -7.51 -25.61
CA MET A 138 -9.11 -8.11 -26.43
C MET A 138 -9.57 -9.37 -27.19
N ASN A 139 -10.54 -10.09 -26.65
CA ASN A 139 -11.12 -11.29 -27.24
C ASN A 139 -12.37 -11.00 -28.11
N GLY A 140 -12.73 -9.71 -28.31
CA GLY A 140 -13.89 -9.31 -29.09
C GLY A 140 -15.24 -9.55 -28.38
N GLU A 141 -15.24 -9.70 -27.07
CA GLU A 141 -16.41 -9.98 -26.23
C GLU A 141 -17.07 -8.68 -25.71
N ASP A 142 -17.16 -7.67 -26.55
CA ASP A 142 -17.83 -6.41 -26.20
C ASP A 142 -19.33 -6.68 -25.91
N GLY A 143 -19.81 -6.18 -24.75
CA GLY A 143 -21.20 -6.33 -24.33
C GLY A 143 -21.47 -7.47 -23.33
N LYS A 144 -20.51 -8.34 -23.03
CA LYS A 144 -20.65 -9.38 -21.99
C LYS A 144 -20.39 -8.89 -20.56
N TYR A 145 -19.61 -7.80 -20.41
CA TYR A 145 -19.23 -7.33 -19.08
C TYR A 145 -20.43 -6.78 -18.31
N VAL A 146 -20.71 -7.38 -17.18
CA VAL A 146 -21.63 -6.88 -16.17
C VAL A 146 -20.90 -6.84 -14.85
N SER A 147 -20.62 -5.65 -14.34
CA SER A 147 -20.02 -5.53 -13.01
C SER A 147 -20.99 -6.00 -11.93
N THR A 148 -20.49 -6.84 -11.03
CA THR A 148 -21.21 -7.23 -9.81
C THR A 148 -21.09 -6.17 -8.70
N GLN A 149 -20.34 -5.08 -8.95
CA GLN A 149 -20.13 -4.01 -7.99
C GLN A 149 -21.32 -3.06 -7.95
N ASN A 150 -21.79 -2.79 -6.73
CA ASN A 150 -22.77 -1.74 -6.47
C ASN A 150 -22.03 -0.41 -6.24
N PRO A 151 -22.25 0.62 -7.08
CA PRO A 151 -21.59 1.93 -6.94
C PRO A 151 -21.81 2.59 -5.58
N GLU A 152 -22.95 2.39 -4.95
CA GLU A 152 -23.26 2.95 -3.62
C GLU A 152 -22.46 2.23 -2.52
N GLU A 153 -22.42 0.90 -2.56
CA GLU A 153 -21.70 0.09 -1.58
C GLU A 153 -20.17 0.34 -1.65
N ASN A 154 -19.60 0.55 -2.81
CA ASN A 154 -18.16 0.74 -2.95
C ASN A 154 -17.68 2.13 -2.47
N THR A 155 -18.57 3.10 -2.29
CA THR A 155 -18.25 4.44 -1.76
C THR A 155 -18.36 4.56 -0.25
N VAL A 156 -18.84 3.53 0.41
CA VAL A 156 -19.09 3.51 1.86
C VAL A 156 -17.79 3.74 2.64
N ASN A 157 -17.85 4.52 3.70
CA ASN A 157 -16.79 4.64 4.68
C ASN A 157 -16.97 3.58 5.78
N ALA A 158 -16.36 2.40 5.58
CA ALA A 158 -16.53 1.27 6.49
C ALA A 158 -16.01 1.55 7.92
N PHE A 159 -14.99 2.40 8.09
CA PHE A 159 -14.59 2.82 9.45
C PHE A 159 -15.69 3.58 10.16
N ALA A 160 -16.45 4.43 9.46
CA ALA A 160 -17.54 5.18 10.08
C ALA A 160 -18.74 4.29 10.44
N GLU A 161 -19.01 3.24 9.65
CA GLU A 161 -20.08 2.28 9.93
C GLU A 161 -19.79 1.42 11.17
N HIS A 162 -18.53 1.04 11.38
CA HIS A 162 -18.13 0.13 12.46
C HIS A 162 -17.53 0.83 13.68
N TYR A 163 -17.46 2.17 13.68
CA TYR A 163 -16.98 2.96 14.81
C TYR A 163 -18.02 2.96 15.96
N LYS A 164 -17.57 2.63 17.16
CA LYS A 164 -18.35 2.71 18.41
C LYS A 164 -17.87 3.89 19.24
N LYS A 165 -18.71 4.92 19.41
CA LYS A 165 -18.35 6.20 20.04
C LYS A 165 -17.81 6.04 21.46
N ASP A 166 -18.44 5.20 22.25
CA ASP A 166 -18.11 4.99 23.68
C ASP A 166 -17.29 3.69 23.88
N GLY A 167 -16.77 3.12 22.79
CA GLY A 167 -15.96 1.91 22.85
C GLY A 167 -14.50 2.20 23.22
N GLU A 168 -13.86 1.22 23.85
CA GLU A 168 -12.42 1.28 24.15
C GLU A 168 -11.59 1.53 22.89
N VAL A 169 -10.45 2.19 23.07
CA VAL A 169 -9.50 2.50 21.98
C VAL A 169 -8.15 1.82 22.23
N ALA A 170 -7.51 1.39 21.14
CA ALA A 170 -6.18 0.80 21.20
C ALA A 170 -5.12 1.86 21.57
N PRO A 171 -4.08 1.51 22.32
CA PRO A 171 -3.00 2.42 22.69
C PRO A 171 -2.18 2.90 21.48
N ASP A 172 -1.45 4.01 21.64
CA ASP A 172 -0.46 4.45 20.66
C ASP A 172 0.84 3.63 20.80
N VAL A 173 1.49 3.33 19.67
CA VAL A 173 2.86 2.80 19.66
C VAL A 173 3.80 3.99 19.68
N THR A 174 4.70 4.03 20.66
CA THR A 174 5.59 5.18 20.92
C THR A 174 7.07 4.81 21.02
N THR A 175 7.40 3.52 21.03
CA THR A 175 8.78 3.04 21.15
C THR A 175 9.51 3.18 19.82
N LYS A 176 10.71 3.78 19.84
CA LYS A 176 11.55 3.85 18.65
C LYS A 176 11.99 2.46 18.22
N ALA A 177 12.04 2.24 16.91
CA ALA A 177 12.47 0.99 16.32
C ALA A 177 13.85 1.13 15.66
N PHE A 178 14.50 0.01 15.44
CA PHE A 178 15.70 -0.10 14.62
C PHE A 178 15.47 0.45 13.21
N HIS A 179 16.44 1.15 12.66
CA HIS A 179 16.48 1.59 11.26
C HIS A 179 17.88 1.36 10.69
N PHE A 180 17.94 0.94 9.42
CA PHE A 180 19.20 0.91 8.71
C PHE A 180 19.76 2.33 8.52
N ASP A 181 21.06 2.54 8.83
CA ASP A 181 21.74 3.85 8.75
C ASP A 181 22.06 4.32 7.33
N GLU A 182 21.23 4.00 6.36
CA GLU A 182 21.52 4.23 4.96
C GLU A 182 21.04 5.58 4.45
N LYS A 183 21.93 6.31 3.79
CA LYS A 183 21.58 7.55 3.10
C LYS A 183 20.83 7.22 1.82
N TYR A 184 19.75 7.96 1.59
CA TYR A 184 19.03 7.92 0.32
C TYR A 184 19.92 8.50 -0.79
N GLU A 185 20.48 7.64 -1.62
CA GLU A 185 21.38 8.08 -2.70
C GLU A 185 20.65 8.35 -4.01
N ASN A 186 19.52 7.68 -4.24
CA ASN A 186 18.79 7.75 -5.50
C ASN A 186 17.31 8.11 -5.33
N GLN A 187 16.76 8.82 -6.32
CA GLN A 187 15.32 9.06 -6.44
C GLN A 187 14.60 7.88 -7.10
N ASN A 188 15.32 6.89 -7.58
CA ASN A 188 14.80 5.69 -8.21
C ASN A 188 14.35 4.71 -7.15
N LEU A 189 13.29 3.98 -7.46
CA LEU A 189 12.79 2.89 -6.64
C LEU A 189 13.37 1.59 -7.18
N LYS A 190 14.25 0.95 -6.42
CA LYS A 190 14.80 -0.37 -6.73
C LYS A 190 13.86 -1.44 -6.15
N LEU A 191 13.46 -2.35 -7.00
CA LEU A 191 12.54 -3.44 -6.69
C LEU A 191 13.27 -4.76 -6.82
N ILE A 192 13.25 -5.56 -5.76
CA ILE A 192 13.77 -6.93 -5.77
C ILE A 192 12.60 -7.85 -5.45
N PHE A 193 12.27 -8.70 -6.39
CA PHE A 193 11.22 -9.69 -6.25
C PHE A 193 11.83 -11.03 -5.84
N VAL A 194 11.25 -11.63 -4.81
CA VAL A 194 11.59 -12.95 -4.28
C VAL A 194 10.37 -13.84 -4.48
N GLU A 195 10.47 -14.81 -5.36
CA GLU A 195 9.38 -15.72 -5.70
C GLU A 195 9.61 -17.10 -5.12
N LEU A 196 8.58 -17.67 -4.50
CA LEU A 196 8.56 -19.02 -3.94
C LEU A 196 7.29 -19.76 -4.38
N PRO A 197 7.31 -21.11 -4.48
CA PRO A 197 6.09 -21.90 -4.57
C PRO A 197 5.20 -21.67 -3.34
N VAL A 198 3.96 -21.22 -3.57
CA VAL A 198 3.04 -20.88 -2.46
C VAL A 198 2.68 -22.09 -1.59
N ASP A 199 2.65 -23.28 -2.18
CA ASP A 199 2.33 -24.51 -1.45
C ASP A 199 3.47 -24.96 -0.53
N GLU A 200 4.74 -24.72 -0.92
CA GLU A 200 5.89 -25.00 -0.06
C GLU A 200 5.85 -24.15 1.21
N ILE A 201 5.65 -22.82 1.07
CA ILE A 201 5.60 -21.93 2.25
C ILE A 201 4.35 -22.19 3.09
N LYS A 202 3.18 -22.46 2.49
CA LYS A 202 1.97 -22.83 3.22
C LYS A 202 2.17 -24.10 4.03
N LYS A 203 2.81 -25.12 3.45
CA LYS A 203 3.11 -26.38 4.12
C LYS A 203 4.02 -26.16 5.32
N LYS A 204 5.19 -25.52 5.12
CA LYS A 204 6.16 -25.25 6.20
C LYS A 204 5.59 -24.36 7.29
N ALA A 205 4.82 -23.33 6.95
CA ALA A 205 4.14 -22.49 7.91
C ALA A 205 3.13 -23.31 8.75
N LYS A 206 2.32 -24.15 8.09
CA LYS A 206 1.35 -25.03 8.76
C LYS A 206 2.02 -26.03 9.71
N GLU A 207 3.15 -26.62 9.34
CA GLU A 207 3.94 -27.52 10.18
C GLU A 207 4.41 -26.85 11.47
N LYS A 208 4.65 -25.54 11.43
CA LYS A 208 5.00 -24.70 12.61
C LYS A 208 3.76 -24.08 13.28
N GLY A 209 2.56 -24.37 12.82
CA GLY A 209 1.32 -23.76 13.32
C GLY A 209 1.19 -22.26 13.02
N LEU A 210 1.77 -21.77 11.92
CA LEU A 210 1.85 -20.37 11.52
C LEU A 210 1.02 -20.11 10.26
N SER A 211 0.62 -18.86 10.08
CA SER A 211 0.21 -18.32 8.80
C SER A 211 1.45 -17.97 7.94
N VAL A 212 1.26 -17.83 6.63
CA VAL A 212 2.32 -17.38 5.71
C VAL A 212 2.88 -16.01 6.12
N THR A 213 2.02 -15.12 6.61
CA THR A 213 2.42 -13.80 7.11
C THR A 213 3.31 -13.91 8.34
N GLU A 214 2.91 -14.70 9.35
CA GLU A 214 3.72 -14.94 10.56
C GLU A 214 5.09 -15.54 10.20
N TYR A 215 5.10 -16.51 9.30
CA TYR A 215 6.33 -17.17 8.85
C TYR A 215 7.28 -16.17 8.17
N TYR A 216 6.77 -15.39 7.21
CA TYR A 216 7.61 -14.47 6.43
C TYR A 216 8.08 -13.28 7.26
N VAL A 217 7.26 -12.73 8.16
CA VAL A 217 7.68 -11.69 9.12
C VAL A 217 8.86 -12.17 9.97
N SER A 218 8.86 -13.44 10.37
CA SER A 218 9.99 -14.00 11.13
C SER A 218 11.27 -14.11 10.30
N VAL A 219 11.15 -14.45 9.01
CA VAL A 219 12.28 -14.41 8.06
C VAL A 219 12.84 -12.99 7.92
N LEU A 220 11.95 -11.97 7.84
CA LEU A 220 12.36 -10.57 7.75
C LEU A 220 13.12 -10.12 9.01
N ILE A 221 12.65 -10.48 10.20
CA ILE A 221 13.31 -10.17 11.48
C ILE A 221 14.68 -10.84 11.54
N GLN A 222 14.77 -12.14 11.24
CA GLN A 222 16.05 -12.85 11.25
C GLN A 222 17.02 -12.27 10.21
N GLY A 223 16.50 -11.87 9.03
CA GLY A 223 17.28 -11.19 8.00
C GLY A 223 17.86 -9.85 8.48
N MET A 224 17.09 -9.04 9.25
CA MET A 224 17.58 -7.79 9.85
C MET A 224 18.72 -8.05 10.84
N LEU A 225 18.56 -9.03 11.73
CA LEU A 225 19.60 -9.42 12.70
C LEU A 225 20.91 -9.86 12.04
N LYS A 226 20.82 -10.52 10.86
CA LYS A 226 22.00 -10.91 10.07
C LYS A 226 22.62 -9.75 9.28
N THR A 227 21.84 -8.72 8.98
CA THR A 227 22.29 -7.62 8.12
C THR A 227 23.06 -6.55 8.87
N ASP A 228 22.60 -6.17 10.07
CA ASP A 228 23.19 -5.08 10.85
C ASP A 228 23.31 -5.48 12.31
N LYS A 229 24.54 -5.36 12.86
CA LYS A 229 24.79 -5.66 14.28
C LYS A 229 23.99 -4.75 15.23
N LYS A 230 23.69 -3.52 14.84
CA LYS A 230 22.85 -2.61 15.63
C LYS A 230 21.43 -3.14 15.80
N ALA A 231 20.95 -3.97 14.87
CA ALA A 231 19.65 -4.61 15.00
C ALA A 231 19.55 -5.54 16.24
N ALA A 232 20.70 -6.00 16.77
CA ALA A 232 20.73 -6.79 18.00
C ALA A 232 20.53 -5.94 19.27
N ASP A 233 20.85 -4.65 19.22
CA ASP A 233 20.78 -3.74 20.37
C ASP A 233 19.46 -2.94 20.40
N ASP A 234 18.76 -2.84 19.26
CA ASP A 234 17.57 -2.03 19.10
C ASP A 234 16.30 -2.88 18.93
N LEU A 235 15.15 -2.30 19.20
CA LEU A 235 13.85 -2.94 18.99
C LEU A 235 13.54 -3.04 17.50
N ILE A 236 13.39 -4.26 16.97
CA ILE A 236 12.92 -4.48 15.60
C ILE A 236 11.39 -4.47 15.60
N VAL A 237 10.78 -3.61 14.78
CA VAL A 237 9.33 -3.54 14.65
C VAL A 237 8.91 -3.69 13.18
N ILE A 238 8.16 -4.73 12.87
CA ILE A 238 7.54 -4.93 11.56
C ILE A 238 6.07 -4.54 11.63
N GLY A 239 5.71 -3.53 10.85
CA GLY A 239 4.32 -3.18 10.64
C GLY A 239 3.63 -4.18 9.70
N VAL A 240 2.46 -4.68 10.10
CA VAL A 240 1.67 -5.65 9.31
C VAL A 240 0.28 -5.06 9.09
N PRO A 241 -0.03 -4.56 7.90
CA PRO A 241 -1.39 -4.11 7.57
C PRO A 241 -2.36 -5.29 7.56
N VAL A 242 -3.52 -5.10 8.18
CA VAL A 242 -4.56 -6.12 8.34
C VAL A 242 -5.84 -5.67 7.67
N ASN A 243 -6.33 -6.46 6.73
CA ASN A 243 -7.60 -6.23 6.05
C ASN A 243 -8.78 -6.51 6.99
N LEU A 244 -9.57 -5.49 7.30
CA LEU A 244 -10.70 -5.59 8.21
C LEU A 244 -11.94 -6.24 7.61
N ARG A 245 -11.98 -6.48 6.30
CA ARG A 245 -13.12 -7.12 5.62
C ARG A 245 -13.30 -8.58 6.03
N SER A 246 -12.29 -9.19 6.69
CA SER A 246 -12.41 -10.50 7.33
C SER A 246 -13.15 -10.47 8.67
N PHE A 247 -13.18 -9.32 9.34
CA PHE A 247 -13.86 -9.12 10.63
C PHE A 247 -15.22 -8.45 10.48
N PHE A 248 -15.36 -7.59 9.48
CA PHE A 248 -16.54 -6.79 9.23
C PHE A 248 -16.98 -6.90 7.78
N LYS A 249 -18.24 -7.22 7.55
CA LYS A 249 -18.78 -7.33 6.20
C LYS A 249 -18.89 -5.95 5.55
N THR A 250 -18.19 -5.75 4.44
CA THR A 250 -18.31 -4.56 3.58
C THR A 250 -17.87 -4.86 2.16
N LYS A 251 -18.51 -4.25 1.19
CA LYS A 251 -18.11 -4.29 -0.22
C LYS A 251 -17.32 -3.04 -0.63
N SER A 252 -17.09 -2.11 0.29
CA SER A 252 -16.34 -0.89 0.02
C SER A 252 -14.96 -1.19 -0.58
N VAL A 253 -14.60 -0.45 -1.63
CA VAL A 253 -13.24 -0.46 -2.22
C VAL A 253 -12.34 0.60 -1.61
N ARG A 254 -12.87 1.43 -0.70
CA ARG A 254 -12.11 2.43 0.04
C ARG A 254 -11.28 1.77 1.15
N ASN A 255 -10.43 2.55 1.81
CA ASN A 255 -9.58 2.01 2.87
C ASN A 255 -10.39 1.38 4.00
N PHE A 256 -10.07 0.13 4.31
CA PHE A 256 -10.56 -0.56 5.49
C PHE A 256 -9.50 -1.54 6.02
N THR A 257 -8.34 -0.98 6.34
CA THR A 257 -7.15 -1.67 6.82
C THR A 257 -6.61 -0.97 8.05
N ILE A 258 -6.19 -1.72 9.06
CA ILE A 258 -5.48 -1.23 10.24
C ILE A 258 -4.03 -1.68 10.21
N GLN A 259 -3.19 -1.03 11.00
CA GLN A 259 -1.79 -1.42 11.19
C GLN A 259 -1.65 -2.22 12.49
N SER A 260 -1.20 -3.46 12.38
CA SER A 260 -0.68 -4.26 13.50
C SER A 260 0.85 -4.16 13.55
N TYR A 261 1.43 -4.44 14.71
CA TYR A 261 2.87 -4.31 14.93
C TYR A 261 3.41 -5.57 15.57
N VAL A 262 4.49 -6.09 15.01
CA VAL A 262 5.30 -7.15 15.63
C VAL A 262 6.58 -6.53 16.11
N SER A 263 6.78 -6.54 17.43
CA SER A 263 7.97 -6.00 18.10
C SER A 263 8.84 -7.14 18.58
N PHE A 264 10.11 -7.16 18.18
CA PHE A 264 11.10 -8.14 18.60
C PHE A 264 12.26 -7.44 19.29
N SER A 265 12.51 -7.77 20.56
CA SER A 265 13.61 -7.24 21.35
C SER A 265 14.76 -8.26 21.38
N PRO A 266 15.87 -8.01 20.69
CA PRO A 266 16.97 -8.98 20.62
C PRO A 266 17.88 -9.01 21.84
N GLU A 267 17.83 -7.99 22.72
CA GLU A 267 18.59 -7.93 23.97
C GLU A 267 20.10 -8.16 23.79
N GLY A 268 20.71 -7.59 22.76
CA GLY A 268 22.13 -7.72 22.44
C GLY A 268 22.51 -9.02 21.72
N ARG A 269 21.55 -9.86 21.33
CA ARG A 269 21.75 -11.16 20.70
C ARG A 269 21.33 -11.15 19.22
N SER A 270 22.11 -11.72 18.33
CA SER A 270 21.80 -11.80 16.88
C SER A 270 21.60 -13.21 16.35
N ASP A 271 21.88 -14.24 17.17
CA ASP A 271 21.89 -15.66 16.80
C ASP A 271 20.57 -16.39 17.09
N TYR A 272 19.45 -15.67 17.05
CA TYR A 272 18.13 -16.27 17.21
C TYR A 272 17.81 -17.29 16.13
N SER A 273 17.33 -18.46 16.55
CA SER A 273 16.69 -19.42 15.65
C SER A 273 15.35 -18.86 15.16
N LEU A 274 14.88 -19.33 14.00
CA LEU A 274 13.55 -18.97 13.52
C LEU A 274 12.43 -19.43 14.47
N ASP A 275 12.61 -20.56 15.16
CA ASP A 275 11.59 -21.06 16.09
C ASP A 275 11.37 -20.11 17.29
N GLU A 276 12.45 -19.49 17.83
CA GLU A 276 12.34 -18.45 18.87
C GLU A 276 11.59 -17.20 18.35
N ILE A 277 11.88 -16.80 17.12
CA ILE A 277 11.21 -15.64 16.50
C ILE A 277 9.74 -15.96 16.18
N PHE A 278 9.44 -17.17 15.72
CA PHE A 278 8.07 -17.65 15.44
C PHE A 278 7.16 -17.52 16.65
N GLU A 279 7.62 -17.89 17.83
CA GLU A 279 6.82 -17.80 19.07
C GLU A 279 6.43 -16.33 19.36
N THR A 280 7.38 -15.41 19.24
CA THR A 280 7.13 -13.99 19.47
C THR A 280 6.16 -13.42 18.43
N VAL A 281 6.39 -13.68 17.16
CA VAL A 281 5.56 -13.17 16.05
C VAL A 281 4.12 -13.69 16.18
N ARG A 282 3.97 -15.00 16.37
CA ARG A 282 2.67 -15.67 16.53
C ARG A 282 1.88 -15.11 17.71
N GLY A 283 2.54 -15.02 18.87
CA GLY A 283 1.90 -14.53 20.10
C GLY A 283 1.38 -13.11 19.95
N GLN A 284 2.16 -12.21 19.35
CA GLN A 284 1.79 -10.81 19.21
C GLN A 284 0.70 -10.60 18.16
N LEU A 285 0.81 -11.22 16.98
CA LEU A 285 -0.20 -11.04 15.92
C LEU A 285 -1.55 -11.61 16.36
N ARG A 286 -1.59 -12.82 16.93
CA ARG A 286 -2.86 -13.43 17.35
C ARG A 286 -3.55 -12.63 18.46
N LYS A 287 -2.78 -12.04 19.38
CA LYS A 287 -3.35 -11.17 20.41
C LYS A 287 -3.99 -9.93 19.80
N GLN A 288 -3.34 -9.29 18.82
CA GLN A 288 -3.85 -8.06 18.17
C GLN A 288 -5.01 -8.32 17.20
N LEU A 289 -5.19 -9.57 16.73
CA LEU A 289 -6.19 -9.96 15.75
C LEU A 289 -7.44 -10.62 16.36
N THR A 290 -7.69 -10.40 17.63
CA THR A 290 -8.98 -10.75 18.24
C THR A 290 -10.06 -9.76 17.77
N ALA A 291 -11.32 -10.18 17.72
CA ALA A 291 -12.42 -9.28 17.34
C ALA A 291 -12.50 -8.04 18.24
N GLU A 292 -12.16 -8.20 19.54
CA GLU A 292 -12.16 -7.13 20.52
C GLU A 292 -11.04 -6.11 20.23
N ASP A 293 -9.79 -6.54 20.06
CA ASP A 293 -8.64 -5.64 19.85
C ASP A 293 -8.72 -4.95 18.48
N VAL A 294 -9.21 -5.65 17.47
CA VAL A 294 -9.54 -5.06 16.16
C VAL A 294 -10.59 -3.96 16.30
N GLN A 295 -11.66 -4.19 17.10
CA GLN A 295 -12.67 -3.16 17.37
C GLN A 295 -12.08 -1.95 18.11
N LYS A 296 -11.20 -2.14 19.10
CA LYS A 296 -10.50 -1.05 19.79
C LYS A 296 -9.68 -0.21 18.82
N THR A 297 -9.05 -0.86 17.83
CA THR A 297 -8.29 -0.16 16.79
C THR A 297 -9.21 0.62 15.85
N VAL A 298 -10.33 0.04 15.41
CA VAL A 298 -11.36 0.75 14.62
C VAL A 298 -11.88 1.97 15.39
N ASN A 299 -12.13 1.84 16.69
CA ASN A 299 -12.57 2.95 17.53
C ASN A 299 -11.48 4.06 17.62
N LYS A 300 -10.20 3.69 17.73
CA LYS A 300 -9.08 4.65 17.72
C LYS A 300 -9.06 5.47 16.42
N TYR A 301 -9.19 4.80 15.27
CA TYR A 301 -9.24 5.49 13.98
C TYR A 301 -10.50 6.38 13.86
N GLY A 302 -11.67 5.87 14.28
CA GLY A 302 -12.92 6.61 14.26
C GLY A 302 -12.94 7.82 15.20
N SER A 303 -12.33 7.72 16.39
CA SER A 303 -12.25 8.79 17.36
C SER A 303 -11.48 10.02 16.83
N LEU A 304 -10.44 9.81 16.04
CA LEU A 304 -9.67 10.90 15.44
C LEU A 304 -10.56 11.79 14.54
N VAL A 305 -11.39 11.19 13.71
CA VAL A 305 -12.28 11.90 12.77
C VAL A 305 -13.47 12.53 13.47
N ASN A 306 -13.92 11.90 14.55
CA ASN A 306 -15.08 12.35 15.30
C ASN A 306 -14.74 13.27 16.48
N ASN A 307 -13.44 13.54 16.72
CA ASN A 307 -13.00 14.48 17.75
C ASN A 307 -13.55 15.89 17.46
N PRO A 308 -14.36 16.49 18.35
CA PRO A 308 -15.01 17.76 18.11
C PRO A 308 -14.00 18.91 17.92
N VAL A 309 -12.88 18.89 18.65
CA VAL A 309 -11.82 19.91 18.51
C VAL A 309 -11.16 19.80 17.13
N LEU A 310 -10.79 18.60 16.70
CA LEU A 310 -10.17 18.40 15.37
C LEU A 310 -11.12 18.76 14.21
N ARG A 311 -12.44 18.73 14.44
CA ARG A 311 -13.44 19.09 13.42
C ARG A 311 -13.50 20.57 13.13
N ILE A 312 -13.18 21.43 14.09
CA ILE A 312 -13.25 22.89 13.97
C ILE A 312 -11.89 23.54 13.72
N VAL A 313 -10.78 22.83 13.95
CA VAL A 313 -9.42 23.36 13.67
C VAL A 313 -9.18 23.38 12.15
N PRO A 314 -8.80 24.54 11.57
CA PRO A 314 -8.47 24.61 10.14
C PRO A 314 -7.31 23.69 9.73
N ASN A 315 -7.36 23.18 8.50
CA ASN A 315 -6.35 22.27 7.96
C ASN A 315 -4.93 22.87 7.97
N VAL A 316 -4.80 24.19 7.78
CA VAL A 316 -3.52 24.88 7.80
C VAL A 316 -2.78 24.73 9.14
N ILE A 317 -3.52 24.59 10.24
CA ILE A 317 -2.97 24.34 11.59
C ILE A 317 -2.85 22.84 11.85
N LYS A 318 -3.89 22.09 11.50
CA LYS A 318 -4.01 20.65 11.83
C LYS A 318 -3.06 19.77 11.04
N LEU A 319 -2.89 20.00 9.73
CA LEU A 319 -2.06 19.13 8.87
C LEU A 319 -0.59 19.07 9.30
N PRO A 320 0.10 20.16 9.69
CA PRO A 320 1.45 20.07 10.22
C PRO A 320 1.56 19.20 11.47
N VAL A 321 0.57 19.28 12.38
CA VAL A 321 0.53 18.46 13.61
C VAL A 321 0.33 16.99 13.27
N LEU A 322 -0.65 16.67 12.40
CA LEU A 322 -0.87 15.32 11.92
C LEU A 322 0.35 14.75 11.20
N LYS A 323 1.02 15.57 10.39
CA LYS A 323 2.26 15.20 9.70
C LYS A 323 3.38 14.84 10.68
N LYS A 324 3.56 15.65 11.74
CA LYS A 324 4.55 15.36 12.80
C LYS A 324 4.21 14.05 13.53
N LYS A 325 2.96 13.86 13.93
CA LYS A 325 2.50 12.62 14.60
C LYS A 325 2.76 11.41 13.71
N GLN A 326 2.45 11.51 12.42
CA GLN A 326 2.59 10.41 11.47
C GLN A 326 4.08 10.06 11.21
N ARG A 327 4.97 11.06 11.15
CA ARG A 327 6.42 10.83 11.08
C ARG A 327 6.90 10.06 12.32
N GLY A 328 6.46 10.43 13.51
CA GLY A 328 6.75 9.68 14.72
C GLY A 328 6.29 8.21 14.67
N THR A 329 5.16 7.93 14.00
CA THR A 329 4.72 6.54 13.79
C THR A 329 5.70 5.76 12.88
N HIS A 330 6.34 6.41 11.89
CA HIS A 330 7.37 5.77 11.06
C HIS A 330 8.65 5.47 11.84
N GLU A 331 9.03 6.34 12.80
CA GLU A 331 10.16 6.10 13.70
C GLU A 331 9.93 4.89 14.62
N CYS A 332 8.67 4.47 14.78
CA CYS A 332 8.29 3.30 15.58
C CYS A 332 8.23 1.99 14.76
N MET A 333 8.69 1.99 13.51
CA MET A 333 8.70 0.80 12.65
C MET A 333 10.02 0.68 11.90
N SER A 334 10.61 -0.51 11.91
CA SER A 334 11.81 -0.83 11.12
C SER A 334 11.46 -1.04 9.64
N SER A 335 10.34 -1.68 9.37
CA SER A 335 9.79 -1.90 8.03
C SER A 335 8.29 -2.24 8.08
N ILE A 336 7.69 -2.40 6.90
CA ILE A 336 6.30 -2.85 6.72
C ILE A 336 6.32 -4.11 5.86
N PHE A 337 5.51 -5.10 6.22
CA PHE A 337 5.20 -6.27 5.39
C PHE A 337 3.71 -6.29 5.06
N THR A 338 3.36 -5.89 3.85
CA THR A 338 1.99 -5.91 3.33
C THR A 338 1.75 -7.20 2.57
N ASN A 339 0.87 -8.08 3.06
CA ASN A 339 0.47 -9.28 2.35
C ASN A 339 -1.02 -9.18 1.98
N VAL A 340 -1.32 -9.01 0.69
CA VAL A 340 -2.71 -8.94 0.19
C VAL A 340 -3.34 -10.32 -0.03
N GLY A 341 -2.58 -11.40 0.20
CA GLY A 341 -3.08 -12.77 0.06
C GLY A 341 -3.07 -13.28 -1.38
N VAL A 342 -4.07 -14.11 -1.70
CA VAL A 342 -4.18 -14.76 -3.01
C VAL A 342 -5.00 -13.88 -3.95
N CYS A 343 -4.43 -13.53 -5.09
CA CYS A 343 -5.15 -12.98 -6.22
C CYS A 343 -5.81 -14.14 -6.98
N THR A 344 -7.12 -14.15 -7.01
CA THR A 344 -7.90 -15.17 -7.73
C THR A 344 -8.57 -14.51 -8.92
N LEU A 345 -8.10 -14.82 -10.12
CA LEU A 345 -8.71 -14.33 -11.36
C LEU A 345 -9.71 -15.35 -11.90
N PRO A 346 -10.76 -14.94 -12.63
CA PRO A 346 -11.59 -15.85 -13.39
C PRO A 346 -10.76 -16.76 -14.29
N GLU A 347 -11.16 -18.01 -14.49
CA GLU A 347 -10.36 -19.02 -15.22
C GLU A 347 -9.97 -18.57 -16.63
N GLU A 348 -10.88 -17.89 -17.32
CA GLU A 348 -10.65 -17.35 -18.67
C GLU A 348 -9.54 -16.29 -18.68
N LEU A 349 -9.54 -15.41 -17.67
CA LEU A 349 -8.52 -14.40 -17.50
C LEU A 349 -7.18 -14.99 -17.03
N ALA A 350 -7.23 -15.98 -16.13
CA ALA A 350 -6.05 -16.65 -15.63
C ALA A 350 -5.20 -17.32 -16.73
N ARG A 351 -5.80 -17.66 -17.87
CA ARG A 351 -5.07 -18.17 -19.05
C ARG A 351 -4.27 -17.10 -19.79
N SER A 352 -4.69 -15.84 -19.70
CA SER A 352 -4.06 -14.70 -20.39
C SER A 352 -3.07 -13.93 -19.50
N VAL A 353 -3.16 -14.07 -18.18
CA VAL A 353 -2.31 -13.40 -17.21
C VAL A 353 -1.26 -14.37 -16.67
N ARG A 354 0.02 -14.06 -16.91
CA ARG A 354 1.17 -14.89 -16.48
C ARG A 354 1.51 -14.71 -15.02
N SER A 355 1.54 -13.45 -14.59
CA SER A 355 1.93 -13.09 -13.22
C SER A 355 1.30 -11.78 -12.78
N VAL A 356 1.25 -11.59 -11.47
CA VAL A 356 0.85 -10.33 -10.83
C VAL A 356 1.90 -9.93 -9.81
N GLU A 357 2.08 -8.64 -9.64
CA GLU A 357 3.02 -8.08 -8.66
C GLU A 357 2.35 -6.99 -7.84
N LEU A 358 2.75 -6.90 -6.58
CA LEU A 358 2.39 -5.81 -5.68
C LEU A 358 3.66 -5.11 -5.21
N VAL A 359 3.71 -3.80 -5.36
CA VAL A 359 4.82 -2.98 -4.90
C VAL A 359 4.30 -1.92 -3.94
N ASN A 360 4.85 -1.88 -2.74
CA ASN A 360 4.65 -0.75 -1.85
C ASN A 360 5.60 0.38 -2.28
N GLY A 361 5.05 1.45 -2.85
CA GLY A 361 5.81 2.57 -3.39
C GLY A 361 6.37 3.53 -2.32
N ASP A 362 6.09 3.27 -1.06
CA ASP A 362 6.42 4.14 0.06
C ASP A 362 7.77 3.83 0.75
N ALA A 363 8.70 3.18 0.09
CA ALA A 363 10.11 3.21 0.52
C ALA A 363 10.57 4.66 0.46
N SER A 364 10.41 5.37 1.54
CA SER A 364 10.43 6.82 1.49
C SER A 364 11.65 7.44 2.14
N ARG A 365 11.94 8.67 1.70
CA ARG A 365 12.85 9.61 2.33
C ARG A 365 12.58 9.89 3.82
N TYR A 366 11.50 9.36 4.41
CA TYR A 366 10.98 9.78 5.71
C TYR A 366 10.89 8.67 6.74
N GLY A 367 11.75 7.63 6.64
CA GLY A 367 11.92 6.76 7.78
C GLY A 367 11.92 5.25 7.55
N LEU A 368 11.29 4.75 6.49
CA LEU A 368 11.39 3.32 6.16
C LEU A 368 12.27 3.17 4.92
N GLY A 369 13.53 2.87 5.07
CA GLY A 369 14.48 2.72 3.95
C GLY A 369 14.05 1.63 2.98
N VAL A 370 13.48 0.55 3.49
CA VAL A 370 12.97 -0.58 2.72
C VAL A 370 11.57 -0.96 3.22
N THR A 371 10.67 -1.21 2.29
CA THR A 371 9.34 -1.77 2.58
C THR A 371 9.14 -3.06 1.82
N THR A 372 8.31 -3.96 2.34
CA THR A 372 8.05 -5.24 1.73
C THR A 372 6.56 -5.44 1.47
N SER A 373 6.23 -6.08 0.34
CA SER A 373 4.87 -6.41 -0.06
C SER A 373 4.80 -7.77 -0.69
N ALA A 374 3.69 -8.47 -0.53
CA ALA A 374 3.50 -9.83 -1.01
C ALA A 374 2.13 -10.02 -1.65
N ILE A 375 2.09 -10.81 -2.71
CA ILE A 375 0.88 -11.27 -3.38
C ILE A 375 1.10 -12.69 -3.88
N SER A 376 0.07 -13.53 -3.80
CA SER A 376 0.13 -14.88 -4.35
C SER A 376 -0.74 -14.98 -5.60
N TYR A 377 -0.20 -15.56 -6.66
CA TYR A 377 -0.91 -15.82 -7.90
C TYR A 377 -0.33 -17.06 -8.60
N ASN A 378 -1.19 -17.86 -9.21
CA ASN A 378 -0.82 -19.03 -10.03
C ASN A 378 0.26 -19.92 -9.38
N GLY A 379 0.04 -20.31 -8.13
CA GLY A 379 0.94 -21.19 -7.38
C GLY A 379 2.24 -20.54 -6.86
N LYS A 380 2.45 -19.23 -7.08
CA LYS A 380 3.62 -18.51 -6.62
C LYS A 380 3.26 -17.47 -5.57
N LEU A 381 4.09 -17.33 -4.55
CA LEU A 381 4.15 -16.16 -3.68
C LEU A 381 5.26 -15.25 -4.19
N SER A 382 4.92 -14.04 -4.60
CA SER A 382 5.86 -12.99 -4.99
C SER A 382 5.98 -11.98 -3.86
N VAL A 383 7.18 -11.80 -3.32
CA VAL A 383 7.50 -10.81 -2.30
C VAL A 383 8.43 -9.77 -2.90
N CYS A 384 8.01 -8.51 -2.88
CA CYS A 384 8.80 -7.38 -3.37
C CYS A 384 9.45 -6.65 -2.19
N PHE A 385 10.77 -6.50 -2.25
CA PHE A 385 11.54 -5.54 -1.47
C PHE A 385 11.66 -4.26 -2.28
N SER A 386 11.09 -3.19 -1.76
CA SER A 386 11.02 -1.88 -2.42
C SER A 386 11.86 -0.88 -1.64
N HIS A 387 12.92 -0.37 -2.26
CA HIS A 387 13.85 0.52 -1.58
C HIS A 387 14.46 1.60 -2.50
N THR A 388 14.90 2.69 -1.90
CA THR A 388 15.49 3.85 -2.58
C THR A 388 17.01 3.93 -2.42
N ASN A 389 17.59 3.00 -1.69
CA ASN A 389 19.04 2.88 -1.50
C ASN A 389 19.63 1.73 -2.34
N ASN A 390 20.94 1.61 -2.36
CA ASN A 390 21.64 0.55 -3.10
C ASN A 390 21.93 -0.70 -2.25
N ASN A 391 21.60 -0.69 -0.95
CA ASN A 391 21.88 -1.81 -0.09
C ASN A 391 20.80 -2.90 -0.23
N THR A 392 21.22 -4.04 -0.74
CA THR A 392 20.39 -5.22 -0.97
C THR A 392 20.61 -6.32 0.06
N VAL A 393 21.57 -6.11 0.98
CA VAL A 393 22.04 -7.14 1.94
C VAL A 393 20.91 -7.74 2.78
N TRP A 394 19.93 -6.92 3.19
CA TRP A 394 18.78 -7.45 3.93
C TRP A 394 17.96 -8.43 3.08
N CYS A 395 17.67 -8.08 1.83
CA CYS A 395 16.97 -8.97 0.92
C CYS A 395 17.79 -10.25 0.64
N GLU A 396 19.10 -10.11 0.40
CA GLU A 396 20.01 -11.23 0.17
C GLU A 396 20.02 -12.19 1.36
N ASN A 397 20.15 -11.69 2.59
CA ASN A 397 20.08 -12.50 3.79
C ASN A 397 18.72 -13.21 3.96
N CYS A 398 17.60 -12.56 3.62
CA CYS A 398 16.30 -13.22 3.63
C CYS A 398 16.23 -14.36 2.58
N VAL A 399 16.80 -14.15 1.40
CA VAL A 399 16.89 -15.18 0.35
C VAL A 399 17.76 -16.36 0.81
N GLU A 400 18.89 -16.10 1.45
CA GLU A 400 19.77 -17.15 2.00
C GLU A 400 19.07 -17.97 3.09
N ILE A 401 18.34 -17.29 3.99
CA ILE A 401 17.53 -17.97 5.01
C ILE A 401 16.50 -18.89 4.34
N LEU A 402 15.74 -18.41 3.36
CA LEU A 402 14.75 -19.21 2.66
C LEU A 402 15.38 -20.42 1.96
N LYS A 403 16.52 -20.23 1.27
CA LYS A 403 17.25 -21.33 0.63
C LYS A 403 17.76 -22.35 1.65
N SER A 404 18.30 -21.89 2.79
CA SER A 404 18.77 -22.81 3.85
C SER A 404 17.65 -23.64 4.48
N LEU A 405 16.41 -23.14 4.41
CA LEU A 405 15.20 -23.86 4.81
C LEU A 405 14.66 -24.79 3.72
N GLY A 406 15.36 -24.89 2.58
CA GLY A 406 15.02 -25.77 1.47
C GLY A 406 13.88 -25.25 0.58
N PHE A 407 13.66 -23.92 0.52
CA PHE A 407 12.74 -23.35 -0.45
C PHE A 407 13.36 -23.21 -1.83
N SER A 408 12.57 -23.45 -2.87
CA SER A 408 12.91 -23.09 -4.25
C SER A 408 12.69 -21.59 -4.44
N VAL A 409 13.78 -20.79 -4.46
CA VAL A 409 13.71 -19.32 -4.52
C VAL A 409 14.19 -18.82 -5.86
N ASN A 410 13.35 -18.07 -6.57
CA ASN A 410 13.74 -17.27 -7.73
C ASN A 410 13.78 -15.79 -7.36
N THR A 411 14.70 -15.05 -7.97
CA THR A 411 14.81 -13.60 -7.76
C THR A 411 14.97 -12.87 -9.09
N HIS A 412 14.31 -11.72 -9.19
CA HIS A 412 14.53 -10.78 -10.28
C HIS A 412 14.47 -9.35 -9.76
N THR A 413 15.06 -8.43 -10.52
CA THR A 413 15.14 -7.01 -10.13
C THR A 413 14.53 -6.13 -11.20
N ARG A 414 13.95 -5.02 -10.78
CA ARG A 414 13.46 -3.96 -11.63
C ARG A 414 13.75 -2.60 -10.98
N GLU A 415 14.01 -1.60 -11.77
CA GLU A 415 14.15 -0.23 -11.32
C GLU A 415 13.05 0.64 -11.93
N ARG A 416 12.41 1.46 -11.09
CA ARG A 416 11.51 2.52 -11.56
C ARG A 416 12.16 3.87 -11.32
N LYS A 417 12.31 4.64 -12.37
CA LYS A 417 12.93 5.98 -12.32
C LYS A 417 12.08 6.93 -11.47
N GLY A 418 12.70 7.56 -10.49
CA GLY A 418 12.08 8.63 -9.71
C GLY A 418 11.98 9.94 -10.48
N THR A 419 11.32 10.93 -9.91
CA THR A 419 11.28 12.29 -10.45
C THR A 419 12.69 12.88 -10.49
N VAL A 420 13.06 13.48 -11.63
CA VAL A 420 14.26 14.33 -11.71
C VAL A 420 14.13 15.43 -10.65
N SER A 421 15.16 15.62 -9.84
CA SER A 421 15.15 16.70 -8.83
C SER A 421 15.10 18.05 -9.53
N VAL A 422 13.98 18.73 -9.40
CA VAL A 422 13.97 20.18 -9.57
C VAL A 422 14.95 20.72 -8.55
N GLY A 423 15.95 21.47 -8.98
CA GLY A 423 17.03 21.98 -8.13
C GLY A 423 16.50 22.72 -6.89
N ALA A 424 17.26 22.77 -5.81
CA ALA A 424 16.82 23.34 -4.53
C ALA A 424 16.28 24.78 -4.67
N LYS A 425 16.81 25.58 -5.59
CA LYS A 425 16.35 26.95 -5.90
C LYS A 425 14.98 26.98 -6.58
N GLU A 426 14.66 26.03 -7.46
CA GLU A 426 13.32 25.91 -8.07
C GLU A 426 12.30 25.38 -7.06
N LYS A 427 12.72 24.58 -6.06
CA LYS A 427 11.84 24.12 -4.96
C LYS A 427 11.40 25.26 -4.05
N GLU A 428 12.27 26.24 -3.76
CA GLU A 428 11.91 27.44 -3.00
C GLU A 428 10.96 28.35 -3.80
N ALA A 429 11.20 28.55 -5.09
CA ALA A 429 10.34 29.31 -5.98
C ALA A 429 8.95 28.67 -6.12
N VAL A 430 8.87 27.36 -6.34
CA VAL A 430 7.61 26.61 -6.42
C VAL A 430 6.87 26.61 -5.07
N CYS A 431 7.58 26.60 -3.94
CA CYS A 431 6.97 26.71 -2.62
C CYS A 431 6.43 28.12 -2.34
N ALA A 432 7.16 29.17 -2.75
CA ALA A 432 6.76 30.57 -2.62
C ALA A 432 5.54 30.89 -3.52
N ASP A 433 5.54 30.43 -4.77
CA ASP A 433 4.40 30.60 -5.69
C ASP A 433 3.17 29.80 -5.24
N ARG A 434 3.36 28.66 -4.58
CA ARG A 434 2.26 27.89 -3.99
C ARG A 434 1.67 28.57 -2.75
N LEU A 435 2.49 29.22 -1.94
CA LEU A 435 2.01 30.02 -0.81
C LEU A 435 1.25 31.26 -1.33
N LYS A 436 1.74 31.94 -2.36
CA LYS A 436 1.03 33.06 -3.02
C LYS A 436 -0.31 32.61 -3.62
N ALA A 437 -0.35 31.47 -4.33
CA ALA A 437 -1.59 30.93 -4.87
C ALA A 437 -2.56 30.43 -3.78
N TYR A 438 -2.08 30.13 -2.57
CA TYR A 438 -2.90 29.71 -1.44
C TYR A 438 -3.58 30.86 -0.73
N PHE A 439 -2.94 32.04 -0.73
CA PHE A 439 -3.43 33.23 -0.05
C PHE A 439 -4.06 34.28 -0.99
N ASN A 440 -4.12 34.02 -2.31
CA ASN A 440 -4.60 35.00 -3.33
C ASN A 440 -3.88 36.35 -3.25
N ILE A 441 -2.58 36.36 -2.93
CA ILE A 441 -1.74 37.56 -2.89
C ILE A 441 -0.85 37.59 -4.13
#